data_676e31a78dff70fc31e08323bb42372d
#
_entry.id   676e31a78dff70fc31e08323bb42372d
#
_cell.length_a   1.000
_cell.length_b   1.000
_cell.length_c   1.000
_cell.angle_alpha   90.00
_cell.angle_beta   90.00
_cell.angle_gamma   90.00
#
_symmetry.space_group_name_H-M   'P 1'
#
loop_
_entity.id
_entity.type
_entity.pdbx_description
1 polymer ?
#
loop_
_entity_poly.entity_id
_entity_poly.type
_entity_poly.pdbx_seq_one_letter_code
_entity_poly.pdbx_strand_id
1 'polypeptide(L)'
;MKSSNVPKPGESLAEYVHRLRLALGMSQQAVAEKSGIHVQSIGKIERAHTTVLKAKTKRGLAYALDVPEAHLEAAAKGVAVEETGALKFCPQCWKPSNAPDPMWLHVHAHYCFRCGSSLRHQCIQCEAPITSLKHRFCPYCGTAYTALKKAE
;
A
#
# COMPACT_ATOMS: atom_id res chain seq x y z
N MET A 1 -14.08 -14.01 -2.35
CA MET A 1 -12.93 -13.64 -3.20
C MET A 1 -12.49 -12.25 -2.79
N LYS A 2 -11.28 -12.10 -2.32
CA LYS A 2 -10.72 -10.77 -2.11
C LYS A 2 -10.42 -10.18 -3.47
N SER A 3 -11.20 -9.21 -3.91
CA SER A 3 -10.85 -8.41 -5.07
C SER A 3 -9.51 -7.77 -4.79
N SER A 4 -8.52 -8.06 -5.63
CA SER A 4 -7.21 -7.43 -5.51
C SER A 4 -7.37 -5.90 -5.61
N ASN A 5 -6.98 -5.19 -4.57
CA ASN A 5 -7.01 -3.72 -4.55
C ASN A 5 -5.86 -3.10 -5.37
N VAL A 6 -5.09 -3.93 -6.03
CA VAL A 6 -3.96 -3.53 -6.88
C VAL A 6 -4.44 -3.28 -8.31
N PRO A 7 -3.93 -2.24 -8.98
CA PRO A 7 -4.20 -2.03 -10.40
C PRO A 7 -3.76 -3.24 -11.24
N LYS A 8 -4.62 -3.68 -12.14
CA LYS A 8 -4.28 -4.77 -13.06
C LYS A 8 -3.37 -4.24 -14.18
N PRO A 9 -2.52 -5.10 -14.77
CA PRO A 9 -1.75 -4.72 -15.93
C PRO A 9 -2.64 -4.18 -17.05
N GLY A 10 -2.35 -2.97 -17.55
CA GLY A 10 -3.12 -2.31 -18.59
C GLY A 10 -4.44 -1.68 -18.15
N GLU A 11 -4.78 -1.75 -16.87
CA GLU A 11 -5.96 -1.09 -16.32
C GLU A 11 -5.74 0.44 -16.25
N SER A 12 -6.66 1.21 -16.82
CA SER A 12 -6.63 2.66 -16.73
C SER A 12 -7.06 3.15 -15.34
N LEU A 13 -6.72 4.41 -15.02
CA LEU A 13 -7.19 5.04 -13.78
C LEU A 13 -8.72 5.03 -13.67
N ALA A 14 -9.43 5.28 -14.78
CA ALA A 14 -10.89 5.26 -14.83
C ALA A 14 -11.46 3.87 -14.47
N GLU A 15 -10.93 2.84 -15.08
CA GLU A 15 -11.33 1.45 -14.83
C GLU A 15 -11.00 1.01 -13.41
N TYR A 16 -9.83 1.36 -12.92
CA TYR A 16 -9.37 1.06 -11.58
C TYR A 16 -10.28 1.67 -10.50
N VAL A 17 -10.54 2.97 -10.60
CA VAL A 17 -11.42 3.69 -9.64
C VAL A 17 -12.85 3.13 -9.70
N HIS A 18 -13.38 2.91 -10.90
CA HIS A 18 -14.71 2.33 -11.09
C HIS A 18 -14.83 0.94 -10.47
N ARG A 19 -13.87 0.07 -10.73
CA ARG A 19 -13.83 -1.30 -10.20
C ARG A 19 -13.78 -1.32 -8.67
N LEU A 20 -12.92 -0.50 -8.06
CA LEU A 20 -12.81 -0.40 -6.60
C LEU A 20 -14.09 0.13 -5.96
N ARG A 21 -14.70 1.14 -6.57
CA ARG A 21 -15.97 1.69 -6.09
C ARG A 21 -17.07 0.63 -6.07
N LEU A 22 -17.21 -0.13 -7.14
CA LEU A 22 -18.19 -1.22 -7.23
C LEU A 22 -17.88 -2.34 -6.23
N ALA A 23 -16.61 -2.70 -6.06
CA ALA A 23 -16.18 -3.72 -5.10
C ALA A 23 -16.52 -3.33 -3.65
N LEU A 24 -16.47 -2.04 -3.33
CA LEU A 24 -16.85 -1.49 -2.03
C LEU A 24 -18.36 -1.24 -1.89
N GLY A 25 -19.15 -1.47 -2.94
CA GLY A 25 -20.59 -1.21 -2.95
C GLY A 25 -20.96 0.26 -2.81
N MET A 26 -20.08 1.18 -3.21
CA MET A 26 -20.27 2.62 -3.07
C MET A 26 -20.83 3.26 -4.35
N SER A 27 -21.71 4.26 -4.18
CA SER A 27 -22.11 5.14 -5.27
C SER A 27 -21.03 6.21 -5.54
N GLN A 28 -21.09 6.88 -6.69
CA GLN A 28 -20.23 8.05 -6.96
C GLN A 28 -20.41 9.15 -5.89
N GLN A 29 -21.65 9.35 -5.44
CA GLN A 29 -21.97 10.29 -4.36
C GLN A 29 -21.29 9.88 -3.06
N ALA A 30 -21.33 8.60 -2.68
CA ALA A 30 -20.69 8.10 -1.46
C ALA A 30 -19.15 8.27 -1.50
N VAL A 31 -18.53 8.01 -2.64
CA VAL A 31 -17.10 8.26 -2.83
C VAL A 31 -16.79 9.76 -2.73
N ALA A 32 -17.61 10.60 -3.32
CA ALA A 32 -17.46 12.06 -3.25
C ALA A 32 -17.51 12.57 -1.81
N GLU A 33 -18.47 12.13 -1.04
CA GLU A 33 -18.62 12.49 0.39
C GLU A 33 -17.43 12.01 1.22
N LYS A 34 -17.03 10.76 1.05
CA LYS A 34 -15.92 10.18 1.81
C LYS A 34 -14.56 10.77 1.44
N SER A 35 -14.37 11.13 0.18
CA SER A 35 -13.11 11.70 -0.33
C SER A 35 -13.00 13.22 -0.17
N GLY A 36 -14.11 13.90 0.08
CA GLY A 36 -14.15 15.37 0.06
C GLY A 36 -14.01 15.97 -1.34
N ILE A 37 -14.28 15.20 -2.37
CA ILE A 37 -14.18 15.60 -3.78
C ILE A 37 -15.60 15.77 -4.35
N HIS A 38 -15.79 16.73 -5.23
CA HIS A 38 -17.09 16.94 -5.86
C HIS A 38 -17.49 15.75 -6.73
N VAL A 39 -18.76 15.32 -6.66
CA VAL A 39 -19.28 14.16 -7.40
C VAL A 39 -19.04 14.23 -8.92
N GLN A 40 -19.11 15.42 -9.50
CA GLN A 40 -18.80 15.63 -10.93
C GLN A 40 -17.34 15.31 -11.26
N SER A 41 -16.42 15.56 -10.32
CA SER A 41 -15.00 15.20 -10.49
C SER A 41 -14.81 13.71 -10.48
N ILE A 42 -15.52 12.98 -9.62
CA ILE A 42 -15.53 11.51 -9.61
C ILE A 42 -16.02 10.98 -10.97
N GLY A 43 -17.14 11.51 -11.46
CA GLY A 43 -17.68 11.14 -12.78
C GLY A 43 -16.71 11.41 -13.93
N LYS A 44 -15.96 12.50 -13.90
CA LYS A 44 -14.92 12.83 -14.90
C LYS A 44 -13.76 11.83 -14.86
N ILE A 45 -13.33 11.42 -13.67
CA ILE A 45 -12.27 10.42 -13.49
C ILE A 45 -12.72 9.07 -14.06
N GLU A 46 -13.91 8.61 -13.73
CA GLU A 46 -14.43 7.32 -14.19
C GLU A 46 -14.75 7.29 -15.71
N ARG A 47 -14.96 8.42 -16.33
CA ARG A 47 -15.13 8.57 -17.79
C ARG A 47 -13.83 8.86 -18.54
N ALA A 48 -12.69 8.76 -17.86
CA ALA A 48 -11.36 9.05 -18.42
C ALA A 48 -11.17 10.49 -18.94
N HIS A 49 -12.01 11.44 -18.51
CA HIS A 49 -11.83 12.85 -18.82
C HIS A 49 -10.73 13.50 -17.98
N THR A 50 -10.40 12.89 -16.84
CA THR A 50 -9.31 13.31 -15.96
C THR A 50 -8.35 12.14 -15.79
N THR A 51 -7.15 12.27 -16.33
CA THR A 51 -6.11 11.24 -16.32
C THR A 51 -5.00 11.53 -15.32
N VAL A 52 -4.88 12.77 -14.87
CA VAL A 52 -3.89 13.22 -13.89
C VAL A 52 -4.60 13.75 -12.66
N LEU A 53 -4.26 13.21 -11.50
CA LEU A 53 -4.84 13.60 -10.23
C LEU A 53 -3.95 14.61 -9.53
N LYS A 54 -4.56 15.70 -9.06
CA LYS A 54 -3.92 16.63 -8.13
C LYS A 54 -3.69 15.95 -6.78
N ALA A 55 -2.69 16.38 -6.04
CA ALA A 55 -2.31 15.78 -4.75
C ALA A 55 -3.50 15.64 -3.77
N LYS A 56 -4.31 16.68 -3.65
CA LYS A 56 -5.52 16.65 -2.79
C LYS A 56 -6.54 15.61 -3.24
N THR A 57 -6.81 15.55 -4.55
CA THR A 57 -7.76 14.60 -5.15
C THR A 57 -7.26 13.15 -4.99
N LYS A 58 -6.00 12.92 -5.26
CA LYS A 58 -5.35 11.62 -5.10
C LYS A 58 -5.45 11.11 -3.66
N ARG A 59 -5.11 11.97 -2.70
CA ARG A 59 -5.17 11.65 -1.28
C ARG A 59 -6.59 11.34 -0.81
N GLY A 60 -7.58 12.14 -1.24
CA GLY A 60 -8.98 11.91 -0.93
C GLY A 60 -9.51 10.60 -1.50
N LEU A 61 -9.19 10.30 -2.76
CA LEU A 61 -9.57 9.02 -3.40
C LEU A 61 -8.91 7.82 -2.73
N ALA A 62 -7.63 7.92 -2.42
CA ALA A 62 -6.89 6.86 -1.71
C ALA A 62 -7.56 6.53 -0.38
N TYR A 63 -7.94 7.54 0.37
CA TYR A 63 -8.68 7.37 1.63
C TYR A 63 -10.06 6.73 1.42
N ALA A 64 -10.85 7.24 0.46
CA ALA A 64 -12.21 6.76 0.21
C ALA A 64 -12.25 5.32 -0.28
N LEU A 65 -11.29 4.94 -1.13
CA LEU A 65 -11.20 3.60 -1.73
C LEU A 65 -10.34 2.63 -0.92
N ASP A 66 -9.74 3.09 0.17
CA ASP A 66 -8.85 2.32 1.04
C ASP A 66 -7.68 1.66 0.29
N VAL A 67 -6.99 2.46 -0.49
CA VAL A 67 -5.81 2.06 -1.27
C VAL A 67 -4.67 3.06 -1.08
N PRO A 68 -3.40 2.64 -1.28
CA PRO A 68 -2.28 3.58 -1.29
C PRO A 68 -2.36 4.57 -2.45
N GLU A 69 -1.90 5.80 -2.24
CA GLU A 69 -1.79 6.80 -3.31
C GLU A 69 -0.94 6.30 -4.49
N ALA A 70 0.08 5.51 -4.21
CA ALA A 70 0.96 4.90 -5.21
C ALA A 70 0.19 4.02 -6.23
N HIS A 71 -0.88 3.35 -5.80
CA HIS A 71 -1.73 2.56 -6.69
C HIS A 71 -2.49 3.44 -7.68
N LEU A 72 -3.00 4.58 -7.22
CA LEU A 72 -3.65 5.55 -8.11
C LEU A 72 -2.67 6.16 -9.11
N GLU A 73 -1.45 6.46 -8.68
CA GLU A 73 -0.39 6.95 -9.57
C GLU A 73 0.02 5.91 -10.62
N ALA A 74 0.18 4.67 -10.19
CA ALA A 74 0.53 3.56 -11.09
C ALA A 74 -0.57 3.33 -12.13
N ALA A 75 -1.84 3.33 -11.73
CA ALA A 75 -2.97 3.24 -12.66
C ALA A 75 -3.01 4.43 -13.64
N ALA A 76 -2.75 5.64 -13.17
CA ALA A 76 -2.69 6.83 -14.02
C ALA A 76 -1.56 6.77 -15.06
N LYS A 77 -0.44 6.13 -14.71
CA LYS A 77 0.72 5.94 -15.59
C LYS A 77 0.62 4.66 -16.45
N GLY A 78 -0.37 3.81 -16.19
CA GLY A 78 -0.50 2.51 -16.87
C GLY A 78 0.59 1.52 -16.51
N VAL A 79 1.27 1.69 -15.39
CA VAL A 79 2.33 0.83 -14.88
C VAL A 79 1.73 -0.19 -13.93
N ALA A 80 2.05 -1.47 -14.11
CA ALA A 80 1.68 -2.50 -13.14
C ALA A 80 2.37 -2.21 -11.80
N VAL A 81 1.61 -2.18 -10.73
CA VAL A 81 2.17 -2.27 -9.38
C VAL A 81 2.49 -3.74 -9.16
N GLU A 82 3.76 -4.05 -9.06
CA GLU A 82 4.11 -5.33 -8.48
C GLU A 82 3.54 -5.36 -7.06
N GLU A 83 2.67 -6.32 -6.79
CA GLU A 83 2.37 -6.72 -5.41
C GLU A 83 3.65 -7.30 -4.79
N THR A 84 4.60 -6.47 -4.55
CA THR A 84 5.42 -6.72 -3.39
C THR A 84 4.49 -6.47 -2.21
N GLY A 85 3.76 -7.49 -1.81
CA GLY A 85 3.15 -7.51 -0.49
C GLY A 85 4.28 -7.19 0.46
N ALA A 86 4.44 -5.90 0.75
CA ALA A 86 5.56 -5.42 1.52
C ALA A 86 5.42 -6.03 2.90
N LEU A 87 6.16 -7.12 3.12
CA LEU A 87 6.31 -7.71 4.44
C LEU A 87 6.94 -6.65 5.32
N LYS A 88 6.14 -6.05 6.17
CA LYS A 88 6.60 -5.05 7.14
C LYS A 88 6.81 -5.71 8.48
N PHE A 89 7.82 -5.29 9.17
CA PHE A 89 8.09 -5.73 10.52
C PHE A 89 8.65 -4.59 11.38
N CYS A 90 8.46 -4.70 12.68
CA CYS A 90 9.11 -3.81 13.63
C CYS A 90 10.51 -4.34 13.96
N PRO A 91 11.58 -3.57 13.73
CA PRO A 91 12.94 -4.03 14.02
C PRO A 91 13.21 -4.26 15.51
N GLN A 92 12.39 -3.69 16.38
CA GLN A 92 12.51 -3.80 17.84
C GLN A 92 11.69 -4.97 18.43
N CYS A 93 10.47 -5.18 17.91
CA CYS A 93 9.49 -6.11 18.49
C CYS A 93 9.42 -7.44 17.77
N TRP A 94 9.79 -7.48 16.49
CA TRP A 94 9.69 -8.71 15.71
C TRP A 94 10.81 -9.69 16.05
N LYS A 95 10.42 -10.95 16.17
CA LYS A 95 11.35 -12.08 16.32
C LYS A 95 11.35 -12.89 15.02
N PRO A 96 12.53 -13.22 14.47
CA PRO A 96 12.64 -14.11 13.31
C PRO A 96 11.89 -15.42 13.52
N SER A 97 11.25 -15.91 12.48
CA SER A 97 10.40 -17.10 12.45
C SER A 97 8.98 -16.93 13.00
N ASN A 98 8.65 -15.80 13.59
CA ASN A 98 7.27 -15.50 13.97
C ASN A 98 6.53 -14.80 12.82
N ALA A 99 5.23 -15.05 12.71
CA ALA A 99 4.39 -14.30 11.80
C ALA A 99 4.39 -12.82 12.20
N PRO A 100 4.41 -11.89 11.23
CA PRO A 100 4.27 -10.47 11.54
C PRO A 100 2.90 -10.19 12.12
N ASP A 101 2.81 -9.19 12.97
CA ASP A 101 1.52 -8.73 13.44
C ASP A 101 0.69 -8.22 12.24
N PRO A 102 -0.56 -8.64 12.09
CA PRO A 102 -1.43 -8.19 11.00
C PRO A 102 -1.54 -6.67 10.89
N MET A 103 -1.44 -5.95 12.01
CA MET A 103 -1.48 -4.49 12.04
C MET A 103 -0.28 -3.86 11.34
N TRP A 104 0.88 -4.51 11.37
CA TRP A 104 2.07 -4.02 10.64
C TRP A 104 1.91 -4.12 9.13
N LEU A 105 1.11 -5.07 8.66
CA LEU A 105 0.86 -5.28 7.23
C LEU A 105 -0.21 -4.34 6.66
N HIS A 106 -0.88 -3.59 7.54
CA HIS A 106 -1.90 -2.63 7.11
C HIS A 106 -1.28 -1.53 6.24
N VAL A 107 -1.98 -1.15 5.17
CA VAL A 107 -1.51 -0.17 4.18
C VAL A 107 -1.06 1.16 4.81
N HIS A 108 -1.78 1.61 5.82
CA HIS A 108 -1.50 2.88 6.50
C HIS A 108 -0.57 2.75 7.71
N ALA A 109 -0.13 1.53 8.04
CA ALA A 109 0.77 1.33 9.16
C ALA A 109 2.20 1.71 8.75
N HIS A 110 2.75 2.73 9.40
CA HIS A 110 4.13 3.20 9.21
C HIS A 110 4.98 3.01 10.46
N TYR A 111 4.32 2.86 11.60
CA TYR A 111 4.96 2.74 12.92
C TYR A 111 4.42 1.54 13.68
N CYS A 112 5.27 0.97 14.52
CA CYS A 112 4.86 -0.11 15.43
C CYS A 112 3.92 0.45 16.51
N PHE A 113 2.79 -0.19 16.72
CA PHE A 113 1.83 0.20 17.75
C PHE A 113 2.30 -0.11 19.19
N ARG A 114 3.35 -0.92 19.35
CA ARG A 114 3.91 -1.27 20.66
C ARG A 114 5.01 -0.34 21.12
N CYS A 115 5.95 -0.02 20.22
CA CYS A 115 7.15 0.75 20.58
C CYS A 115 7.31 2.05 19.81
N GLY A 116 6.46 2.33 18.81
CA GLY A 116 6.51 3.54 18.00
C GLY A 116 7.66 3.60 16.99
N SER A 117 8.47 2.53 16.86
CA SER A 117 9.54 2.49 15.86
C SER A 117 8.98 2.40 14.45
N SER A 118 9.67 3.00 13.48
CA SER A 118 9.29 2.89 12.07
C SER A 118 9.33 1.45 11.61
N LEU A 119 8.28 1.02 10.93
CA LEU A 119 8.22 -0.31 10.31
C LEU A 119 9.16 -0.37 9.11
N ARG A 120 9.81 -1.51 8.93
CA ARG A 120 10.74 -1.76 7.82
C ARG A 120 10.15 -2.77 6.85
N HIS A 121 10.35 -2.53 5.57
CA HIS A 121 9.91 -3.43 4.49
C HIS A 121 11.05 -3.80 3.54
N GLN A 122 12.24 -3.27 3.79
CA GLN A 122 13.43 -3.49 2.97
C GLN A 122 14.68 -3.58 3.83
N CYS A 123 15.75 -4.14 3.27
CA CYS A 123 17.04 -4.21 3.94
C CYS A 123 17.59 -2.80 4.18
N ILE A 124 18.13 -2.56 5.36
CA ILE A 124 18.71 -1.26 5.75
C ILE A 124 20.02 -0.94 5.03
N GLN A 125 20.68 -1.93 4.48
CA GLN A 125 21.99 -1.76 3.84
C GLN A 125 21.91 -1.69 2.32
N CYS A 126 21.19 -2.60 1.69
CA CYS A 126 21.13 -2.68 0.24
C CYS A 126 19.76 -2.33 -0.34
N GLU A 127 18.80 -1.97 0.52
CA GLU A 127 17.42 -1.61 0.15
C GLU A 127 16.65 -2.69 -0.62
N ALA A 128 17.17 -3.91 -0.69
CA ALA A 128 16.47 -5.02 -1.30
C ALA A 128 15.17 -5.34 -0.54
N PRO A 129 14.05 -5.60 -1.23
CA PRO A 129 12.79 -5.92 -0.59
C PRO A 129 12.88 -7.21 0.22
N ILE A 130 12.20 -7.25 1.35
CA ILE A 130 12.14 -8.45 2.17
C ILE A 130 11.12 -9.41 1.55
N THR A 131 11.59 -10.56 1.12
CA THR A 131 10.79 -11.57 0.42
C THR A 131 10.23 -12.64 1.35
N SER A 132 10.83 -12.83 2.52
CA SER A 132 10.39 -13.83 3.49
C SER A 132 10.75 -13.42 4.90
N LEU A 133 9.82 -13.61 5.83
CA LEU A 133 10.03 -13.41 7.27
C LEU A 133 10.74 -14.57 7.96
N LYS A 134 11.06 -15.62 7.23
CA LYS A 134 11.92 -16.72 7.71
C LYS A 134 13.40 -16.35 7.67
N HIS A 135 13.74 -15.34 6.89
CA HIS A 135 15.11 -14.86 6.77
C HIS A 135 15.51 -14.03 7.98
N ARG A 136 16.64 -14.36 8.57
CA ARG A 136 17.28 -13.56 9.63
C ARG A 136 18.21 -12.50 9.07
N PHE A 137 18.76 -12.78 7.91
CA PHE A 137 19.72 -11.93 7.21
C PHE A 137 19.26 -11.68 5.79
N CYS A 138 19.65 -10.53 5.25
CA CYS A 138 19.41 -10.23 3.85
C CYS A 138 20.15 -11.24 2.96
N PRO A 139 19.46 -11.92 2.03
CA PRO A 139 20.12 -12.88 1.15
C PRO A 139 21.05 -12.25 0.12
N TYR A 140 20.97 -10.93 -0.06
CA TYR A 140 21.77 -10.21 -1.06
C TYR A 140 23.05 -9.60 -0.48
N CYS A 141 23.01 -9.06 0.73
CA CYS A 141 24.16 -8.40 1.36
C CYS A 141 24.58 -8.98 2.71
N GLY A 142 23.80 -9.91 3.27
CA GLY A 142 24.11 -10.57 4.53
C GLY A 142 23.85 -9.73 5.80
N THR A 143 23.26 -8.54 5.67
CA THR A 143 22.95 -7.70 6.82
C THR A 143 21.79 -8.27 7.63
N ALA A 144 21.92 -8.30 8.96
CA ALA A 144 20.85 -8.74 9.84
C ALA A 144 19.63 -7.80 9.76
N TYR A 145 18.43 -8.36 9.68
CA TYR A 145 17.19 -7.59 9.66
C TYR A 145 16.82 -7.00 11.01
N THR A 146 17.21 -7.65 12.08
CA THR A 146 17.01 -7.17 13.45
C THR A 146 18.34 -7.05 14.16
N ALA A 147 18.46 -6.10 15.09
CA ALA A 147 19.62 -6.05 15.96
C ALA A 147 19.70 -7.36 16.74
N LEU A 148 20.77 -8.11 16.56
CA LEU A 148 21.08 -9.26 17.40
C LEU A 148 21.30 -8.69 18.80
N LYS A 149 20.36 -8.89 19.71
CA LYS A 149 20.68 -8.77 21.13
C LYS A 149 21.78 -9.78 21.39
N LYS A 150 22.96 -9.30 21.68
CA LYS A 150 24.00 -10.17 22.24
C LYS A 150 23.35 -10.85 23.43
N ALA A 151 23.25 -12.17 23.38
CA ALA A 151 22.94 -12.96 24.57
C ALA A 151 24.12 -12.73 25.53
N GLU A 152 23.88 -11.97 26.60
CA GLU A 152 24.75 -11.99 27.74
C GLU A 152 24.57 -13.30 28.51
#